data_5a14cc2953ba53726db5051406cb613e
#
_entry.id   5a14cc2953ba53726db5051406cb613e
#
_cell.length_a   1.000
_cell.length_b   1.000
_cell.length_c   1.000
_cell.angle_alpha   90.00
_cell.angle_beta   90.00
_cell.angle_gamma   90.00
#
_symmetry.space_group_name_H-M   'P 1'
#
loop_
_entity.id
_entity.type
_entity.pdbx_description
1 polymer ?
#
loop_
_entity_poly.entity_id
_entity_poly.type
_entity_poly.pdbx_seq_one_letter_code
_entity_poly.pdbx_strand_id
1 'polypeptide(L)'
;MHALRTTPGLGRLAFLILLGCVACACGTSSAASSRSIVALGDSVPHGQNCSCTPYPELSAGGLSKSTGKSVKATNDSVSGYTSTNVLAQLKDNTNVIDHVRAADAIEIEIGANDVGYNKSCGTTVSCYTPHMPALKENLAAIVKRVKELTAGHKALVVLLDYWSVWLGGSYAKAHGDSYVAAAEEMTDQVDTAIKNAAKQSGSAYVDLRAAFKGPNYSYDETHYLSSDGDHPNAAGHQKIADATESVIEKRLGLG
;
A
#
# COMPACT_ATOMS: atom_id res chain seq x y z
N MET A 1 104.11 9.15 -38.41
CA MET A 1 104.65 9.31 -37.04
C MET A 1 103.51 9.72 -36.11
N HIS A 2 103.34 9.04 -34.98
CA HIS A 2 102.45 9.30 -33.81
C HIS A 2 100.96 8.88 -34.07
N ALA A 3 100.65 7.86 -33.62
CA ALA A 3 100.18 7.12 -32.45
C ALA A 3 98.82 7.65 -31.90
N LEU A 4 97.78 6.84 -32.22
CA LEU A 4 96.45 6.93 -31.62
C LEU A 4 96.36 6.29 -30.27
N ARG A 5 95.67 6.89 -29.38
CA ARG A 5 95.16 6.23 -28.19
C ARG A 5 93.65 6.37 -28.14
N THR A 6 93.00 5.26 -28.07
CA THR A 6 91.55 5.06 -27.89
C THR A 6 91.25 4.95 -26.43
N THR A 7 90.21 5.61 -25.94
CA THR A 7 89.56 5.36 -24.66
C THR A 7 88.14 4.89 -24.81
N PRO A 8 87.66 3.91 -24.02
CA PRO A 8 86.33 3.36 -24.20
C PRO A 8 85.27 4.17 -23.47
N GLY A 9 84.13 4.37 -24.13
CA GLY A 9 82.98 5.05 -23.59
C GLY A 9 82.17 4.18 -22.63
N LEU A 10 81.81 4.75 -21.50
CA LEU A 10 80.86 4.18 -20.56
C LEU A 10 79.43 4.25 -21.13
N GLY A 11 78.81 3.08 -21.27
CA GLY A 11 77.40 2.97 -21.57
C GLY A 11 76.53 3.37 -20.38
N ARG A 12 75.68 4.36 -20.62
CA ARG A 12 74.63 4.73 -19.64
C ARG A 12 73.43 3.80 -19.84
N LEU A 13 73.19 2.93 -18.86
CA LEU A 13 71.98 2.14 -18.71
C LEU A 13 70.85 3.08 -18.32
N ALA A 14 69.87 3.33 -19.17
CA ALA A 14 68.66 4.05 -18.84
C ALA A 14 67.64 3.06 -18.19
N PHE A 15 67.42 3.22 -16.90
CA PHE A 15 66.37 2.52 -16.19
C PHE A 15 65.02 3.21 -16.48
N LEU A 16 64.17 2.58 -17.31
CA LEU A 16 62.78 2.97 -17.50
C LEU A 16 61.97 2.48 -16.28
N ILE A 17 61.61 3.39 -15.39
CA ILE A 17 60.65 3.14 -14.31
C ILE A 17 59.27 3.24 -14.96
N LEU A 18 58.59 2.09 -15.20
CA LEU A 18 57.16 2.05 -15.51
C LEU A 18 56.37 2.39 -14.23
N LEU A 19 55.87 3.60 -14.12
CA LEU A 19 54.82 3.94 -13.14
C LEU A 19 53.52 3.27 -13.59
N GLY A 20 53.21 2.16 -12.99
CA GLY A 20 51.88 1.53 -13.10
C GLY A 20 50.85 2.41 -12.36
N CYS A 21 50.03 3.17 -13.09
CA CYS A 21 48.81 3.76 -12.55
C CYS A 21 47.82 2.66 -12.21
N VAL A 22 47.73 2.30 -10.92
CA VAL A 22 46.61 1.55 -10.38
C VAL A 22 45.40 2.49 -10.42
N ALA A 23 44.56 2.38 -11.43
CA ALA A 23 43.26 3.03 -11.46
C ALA A 23 42.39 2.34 -10.40
N CYS A 24 42.30 2.95 -9.19
CA CYS A 24 41.25 2.63 -8.26
C CYS A 24 39.90 2.97 -8.92
N ALA A 25 39.24 1.97 -9.50
CA ALA A 25 37.84 2.06 -9.84
C ALA A 25 37.05 2.19 -8.54
N CYS A 26 36.81 3.44 -8.09
CA CYS A 26 35.77 3.72 -7.13
C CYS A 26 34.45 3.32 -7.79
N GLY A 27 34.02 2.08 -7.58
CA GLY A 27 32.67 1.65 -7.85
C GLY A 27 31.75 2.53 -7.01
N THR A 28 31.12 3.52 -7.61
CA THR A 28 29.98 4.20 -7.02
C THR A 28 28.90 3.14 -6.87
N SER A 29 28.81 2.55 -5.69
CA SER A 29 27.67 1.75 -5.27
C SER A 29 26.49 2.71 -5.31
N SER A 30 25.74 2.69 -6.42
CA SER A 30 24.43 3.34 -6.49
C SER A 30 23.60 2.69 -5.40
N ALA A 31 23.40 3.37 -4.29
CA ALA A 31 22.46 2.93 -3.27
C ALA A 31 21.13 2.71 -4.01
N ALA A 32 20.69 1.46 -4.08
CA ALA A 32 19.40 1.13 -4.68
C ALA A 32 18.37 1.97 -3.95
N SER A 33 17.70 2.89 -4.66
CA SER A 33 16.72 3.77 -4.07
C SER A 33 15.63 2.90 -3.42
N SER A 34 15.54 2.94 -2.10
CA SER A 34 14.46 2.24 -1.40
C SER A 34 13.16 2.95 -1.71
N ARG A 35 12.10 2.18 -1.98
CA ARG A 35 10.75 2.69 -2.14
C ARG A 35 9.98 2.61 -0.84
N SER A 36 8.97 3.44 -0.69
CA SER A 36 8.14 3.47 0.50
C SER A 36 6.65 3.41 0.17
N ILE A 37 5.93 2.64 0.98
CA ILE A 37 4.47 2.57 1.00
C ILE A 37 4.01 3.18 2.31
N VAL A 38 2.95 3.98 2.27
CA VAL A 38 2.23 4.43 3.46
C VAL A 38 0.82 3.89 3.40
N ALA A 39 0.38 3.23 4.47
CA ALA A 39 -0.99 2.79 4.62
C ALA A 39 -1.76 3.76 5.53
N LEU A 40 -2.94 4.17 5.08
CA LEU A 40 -3.90 4.98 5.82
C LEU A 40 -5.23 4.21 5.88
N GLY A 41 -5.89 4.24 7.02
CA GLY A 41 -7.17 3.57 7.11
C GLY A 41 -7.58 3.21 8.51
N ASP A 42 -8.36 2.15 8.61
CA ASP A 42 -8.99 1.68 9.83
C ASP A 42 -8.34 0.42 10.43
N SER A 43 -9.15 -0.47 10.99
CA SER A 43 -8.71 -1.69 11.66
C SER A 43 -8.14 -2.74 10.73
N VAL A 44 -8.53 -2.76 9.44
CA VAL A 44 -8.05 -3.76 8.48
C VAL A 44 -6.57 -3.55 8.16
N PRO A 45 -6.13 -2.40 7.60
CA PRO A 45 -4.70 -2.16 7.40
C PRO A 45 -3.92 -2.13 8.71
N HIS A 46 -4.55 -1.77 9.84
CA HIS A 46 -3.92 -1.81 11.16
C HIS A 46 -3.56 -3.24 11.61
N GLY A 47 -4.24 -4.27 11.07
CA GLY A 47 -4.02 -5.67 11.43
C GLY A 47 -4.74 -6.08 12.71
N GLN A 48 -5.88 -5.47 13.01
CA GLN A 48 -6.66 -5.82 14.22
C GLN A 48 -7.06 -7.29 14.21
N ASN A 49 -6.96 -7.93 15.37
CA ASN A 49 -7.34 -9.33 15.63
C ASN A 49 -6.62 -10.39 14.78
N CYS A 50 -5.61 -10.01 14.00
CA CYS A 50 -4.86 -10.94 13.17
C CYS A 50 -3.81 -11.74 13.95
N SER A 51 -3.10 -11.15 14.89
CA SER A 51 -1.87 -11.71 15.48
C SER A 51 -0.86 -12.16 14.42
N CYS A 52 -0.81 -11.46 13.30
CA CYS A 52 0.04 -11.74 12.13
C CYS A 52 0.64 -10.45 11.57
N THR A 53 1.40 -10.54 10.49
CA THR A 53 1.88 -9.36 9.75
C THR A 53 0.72 -8.77 8.95
N PRO A 54 0.37 -7.49 9.12
CA PRO A 54 -0.68 -6.83 8.35
C PRO A 54 -0.34 -6.70 6.86
N TYR A 55 -1.35 -6.52 6.02
CA TYR A 55 -1.16 -6.53 4.57
C TYR A 55 -0.24 -5.42 4.05
N PRO A 56 -0.14 -4.20 4.62
CA PRO A 56 0.77 -3.20 4.08
C PRO A 56 2.24 -3.62 4.12
N GLU A 57 2.65 -4.30 5.20
CA GLU A 57 3.99 -4.84 5.34
C GLU A 57 4.20 -6.07 4.43
N LEU A 58 3.17 -6.89 4.24
CA LEU A 58 3.21 -8.01 3.28
C LEU A 58 3.34 -7.50 1.85
N SER A 59 2.55 -6.49 1.44
CA SER A 59 2.64 -5.84 0.12
C SER A 59 4.04 -5.29 -0.14
N ALA A 60 4.61 -4.59 0.85
CA ALA A 60 5.99 -4.09 0.74
C ALA A 60 7.01 -5.23 0.57
N GLY A 61 6.81 -6.34 1.29
CA GLY A 61 7.63 -7.54 1.18
C GLY A 61 7.55 -8.20 -0.19
N GLY A 62 6.35 -8.37 -0.74
CA GLY A 62 6.10 -8.93 -2.06
C GLY A 62 6.68 -8.06 -3.16
N LEU A 63 6.41 -6.76 -3.14
CA LEU A 63 6.99 -5.80 -4.09
C LEU A 63 8.51 -5.72 -4.00
N SER A 64 9.11 -5.92 -2.81
CA SER A 64 10.56 -6.02 -2.69
C SER A 64 11.12 -7.23 -3.43
N LYS A 65 10.42 -8.38 -3.34
CA LYS A 65 10.82 -9.62 -4.01
C LYS A 65 10.65 -9.51 -5.53
N SER A 66 9.51 -9.02 -6.01
CA SER A 66 9.21 -8.95 -7.43
C SER A 66 10.06 -7.92 -8.17
N THR A 67 10.37 -6.79 -7.53
CA THR A 67 11.15 -5.70 -8.15
C THR A 67 12.66 -5.80 -7.92
N GLY A 68 13.12 -6.63 -6.99
CA GLY A 68 14.51 -6.67 -6.54
C GLY A 68 14.99 -5.39 -5.84
N LYS A 69 14.07 -4.50 -5.45
CA LYS A 69 14.35 -3.24 -4.76
C LYS A 69 13.78 -3.28 -3.34
N SER A 70 14.47 -2.65 -2.40
CA SER A 70 13.92 -2.53 -1.04
C SER A 70 12.66 -1.66 -1.06
N VAL A 71 11.52 -2.20 -0.62
CA VAL A 71 10.27 -1.47 -0.38
C VAL A 71 9.96 -1.57 1.11
N LYS A 72 9.62 -0.46 1.74
CA LYS A 72 9.28 -0.40 3.17
C LYS A 72 7.85 0.12 3.33
N ALA A 73 7.10 -0.48 4.24
CA ALA A 73 5.80 0.03 4.65
C ALA A 73 5.93 0.91 5.90
N THR A 74 5.12 1.97 5.94
CA THR A 74 4.80 2.73 7.15
C THR A 74 3.29 2.65 7.31
N ASN A 75 2.83 2.10 8.42
CA ASN A 75 1.43 1.85 8.67
C ASN A 75 0.90 2.91 9.65
N ASP A 76 0.21 3.91 9.13
CA ASP A 76 -0.40 5.02 9.88
C ASP A 76 -1.91 4.80 10.09
N SER A 77 -2.42 3.59 9.81
CA SER A 77 -3.81 3.23 10.04
C SER A 77 -4.12 3.05 11.52
N VAL A 78 -5.36 3.30 11.90
CA VAL A 78 -5.80 3.24 13.30
C VAL A 78 -7.16 2.54 13.40
N SER A 79 -7.24 1.51 14.23
CA SER A 79 -8.49 0.78 14.47
C SER A 79 -9.63 1.71 14.86
N GLY A 80 -10.79 1.51 14.26
CA GLY A 80 -12.01 2.28 14.53
C GLY A 80 -12.07 3.63 13.81
N TYR A 81 -11.06 4.00 13.01
CA TYR A 81 -11.12 5.26 12.26
C TYR A 81 -12.23 5.24 11.21
N THR A 82 -12.89 6.39 11.10
CA THR A 82 -13.80 6.75 10.01
C THR A 82 -13.07 7.59 8.97
N SER A 83 -13.70 7.83 7.83
CA SER A 83 -13.17 8.73 6.81
C SER A 83 -12.88 10.15 7.34
N THR A 84 -13.67 10.63 8.31
CA THR A 84 -13.43 11.90 9.01
C THR A 84 -12.12 11.89 9.79
N ASN A 85 -11.81 10.79 10.48
CA ASN A 85 -10.57 10.66 11.25
C ASN A 85 -9.33 10.66 10.34
N VAL A 86 -9.34 9.91 9.23
CA VAL A 86 -8.24 9.91 8.26
C VAL A 86 -8.04 11.30 7.65
N LEU A 87 -9.12 12.01 7.33
CA LEU A 87 -9.02 13.37 6.82
C LEU A 87 -8.42 14.33 7.85
N ALA A 88 -8.79 14.22 9.13
CA ALA A 88 -8.20 14.98 10.22
C ALA A 88 -6.71 14.65 10.40
N GLN A 89 -6.35 13.36 10.36
CA GLN A 89 -4.96 12.89 10.44
C GLN A 89 -4.09 13.53 9.34
N LEU A 90 -4.58 13.61 8.11
CA LEU A 90 -3.90 14.24 6.97
C LEU A 90 -3.80 15.76 7.07
N LYS A 91 -4.57 16.41 7.94
CA LYS A 91 -4.51 17.85 8.19
C LYS A 91 -3.61 18.21 9.36
N ASP A 92 -3.70 17.42 10.44
CA ASP A 92 -3.24 17.86 11.77
C ASP A 92 -2.07 17.02 12.32
N ASN A 93 -1.82 15.80 11.80
CA ASN A 93 -0.73 14.93 12.25
C ASN A 93 0.52 15.12 11.37
N THR A 94 1.51 15.84 11.89
CA THR A 94 2.73 16.17 11.16
C THR A 94 3.52 14.92 10.72
N ASN A 95 3.58 13.87 11.57
CA ASN A 95 4.28 12.63 11.21
C ASN A 95 3.63 11.95 10.01
N VAL A 96 2.30 11.80 10.01
CA VAL A 96 1.55 11.22 8.89
C VAL A 96 1.71 12.05 7.62
N ILE A 97 1.63 13.38 7.75
CA ILE A 97 1.84 14.31 6.64
C ILE A 97 3.24 14.11 6.03
N ASP A 98 4.27 13.96 6.84
CA ASP A 98 5.65 13.78 6.38
C ASP A 98 5.86 12.38 5.78
N HIS A 99 5.25 11.32 6.34
CA HIS A 99 5.25 9.99 5.75
C HIS A 99 4.61 10.00 4.36
N VAL A 100 3.42 10.60 4.22
CA VAL A 100 2.72 10.70 2.93
C VAL A 100 3.52 11.51 1.91
N ARG A 101 4.17 12.61 2.31
CA ARG A 101 5.02 13.41 1.43
C ARG A 101 6.21 12.64 0.88
N ALA A 102 6.73 11.68 1.63
CA ALA A 102 7.89 10.89 1.23
C ALA A 102 7.53 9.58 0.51
N ALA A 103 6.25 9.20 0.45
CA ALA A 103 5.79 7.91 -0.03
C ALA A 103 5.80 7.80 -1.56
N ASP A 104 6.26 6.66 -2.10
CA ASP A 104 6.12 6.30 -3.52
C ASP A 104 4.72 5.76 -3.83
N ALA A 105 4.07 5.10 -2.85
CA ALA A 105 2.70 4.64 -2.95
C ALA A 105 1.95 4.88 -1.64
N ILE A 106 0.66 5.19 -1.73
CA ILE A 106 -0.23 5.37 -0.59
C ILE A 106 -1.43 4.45 -0.76
N GLU A 107 -1.57 3.49 0.16
CA GLU A 107 -2.69 2.56 0.26
C GLU A 107 -3.73 3.15 1.21
N ILE A 108 -4.99 3.23 0.78
CA ILE A 108 -6.08 3.84 1.55
C ILE A 108 -7.24 2.85 1.60
N GLU A 109 -7.54 2.33 2.79
CA GLU A 109 -8.68 1.47 3.05
C GLU A 109 -9.48 2.06 4.22
N ILE A 110 -10.61 2.70 3.91
CA ILE A 110 -11.42 3.47 4.87
C ILE A 110 -12.87 3.57 4.40
N GLY A 111 -13.80 3.47 5.34
CA GLY A 111 -15.22 3.67 5.08
C GLY A 111 -16.15 2.70 5.82
N ALA A 112 -15.69 1.54 6.22
CA ALA A 112 -16.52 0.56 6.93
C ALA A 112 -17.08 1.13 8.24
N ASN A 113 -16.27 1.85 9.02
CA ASN A 113 -16.72 2.46 10.28
C ASN A 113 -17.65 3.67 10.10
N ASP A 114 -17.72 4.27 8.93
CA ASP A 114 -18.69 5.34 8.64
C ASP A 114 -20.13 4.82 8.65
N VAL A 115 -20.29 3.50 8.36
CA VAL A 115 -21.59 2.79 8.31
C VAL A 115 -21.58 1.53 9.16
N GLY A 116 -20.72 1.45 10.18
CA GLY A 116 -20.56 0.30 11.04
C GLY A 116 -21.88 -0.16 11.67
N TYR A 117 -22.05 -1.49 11.81
CA TYR A 117 -23.28 -2.09 12.34
C TYR A 117 -23.65 -1.52 13.71
N ASN A 118 -24.89 -1.08 13.84
CA ASN A 118 -25.46 -0.52 15.07
C ASN A 118 -26.71 -1.31 15.47
N LYS A 119 -26.70 -1.87 16.68
CA LYS A 119 -27.81 -2.67 17.21
C LYS A 119 -29.17 -1.93 17.22
N SER A 120 -29.18 -0.60 17.38
CA SER A 120 -30.41 0.19 17.37
C SER A 120 -31.01 0.33 15.97
N CYS A 121 -30.20 0.30 14.93
CA CYS A 121 -30.60 0.29 13.53
C CYS A 121 -30.90 -1.12 13.02
N GLY A 122 -30.25 -2.14 13.58
CA GLY A 122 -30.36 -3.52 13.14
C GLY A 122 -30.02 -3.64 11.65
N THR A 123 -30.87 -4.30 10.89
CA THR A 123 -30.74 -4.50 9.43
C THR A 123 -31.44 -3.44 8.59
N THR A 124 -31.84 -2.31 9.18
CA THR A 124 -32.55 -1.23 8.47
C THR A 124 -31.55 -0.36 7.74
N VAL A 125 -31.30 -0.63 6.47
CA VAL A 125 -30.31 0.06 5.62
C VAL A 125 -30.52 1.58 5.60
N SER A 126 -31.78 2.07 5.57
CA SER A 126 -32.07 3.51 5.59
C SER A 126 -31.61 4.24 6.85
N CYS A 127 -31.23 3.51 7.91
CA CYS A 127 -30.62 4.08 9.11
C CYS A 127 -29.14 4.46 8.91
N TYR A 128 -28.46 3.80 7.98
CA TYR A 128 -27.02 4.00 7.68
C TYR A 128 -26.79 4.91 6.49
N THR A 129 -27.66 4.88 5.49
CA THR A 129 -27.50 5.67 4.27
C THR A 129 -27.33 7.19 4.47
N PRO A 130 -27.83 7.83 5.55
CA PRO A 130 -27.54 9.24 5.82
C PRO A 130 -26.06 9.57 6.04
N HIS A 131 -25.21 8.57 6.33
CA HIS A 131 -23.76 8.74 6.48
C HIS A 131 -23.02 8.74 5.14
N MET A 132 -23.60 8.18 4.09
CA MET A 132 -22.97 8.02 2.78
C MET A 132 -22.56 9.33 2.08
N PRO A 133 -23.30 10.45 2.15
CA PRO A 133 -22.84 11.72 1.59
C PRO A 133 -21.50 12.17 2.20
N ALA A 134 -21.38 12.16 3.54
CA ALA A 134 -20.16 12.56 4.23
C ALA A 134 -18.97 11.63 3.88
N LEU A 135 -19.19 10.31 3.81
CA LEU A 135 -18.17 9.36 3.36
C LEU A 135 -17.64 9.72 1.95
N LYS A 136 -18.54 9.97 1.00
CA LYS A 136 -18.16 10.33 -0.38
C LYS A 136 -17.35 11.62 -0.45
N GLU A 137 -17.76 12.64 0.28
CA GLU A 137 -17.05 13.91 0.37
C GLU A 137 -15.66 13.74 1.00
N ASN A 138 -15.58 12.98 2.09
CA ASN A 138 -14.33 12.72 2.78
C ASN A 138 -13.37 11.90 1.91
N LEU A 139 -13.81 10.86 1.20
CA LEU A 139 -12.98 10.09 0.27
C LEU A 139 -12.36 10.99 -0.80
N ALA A 140 -13.16 11.86 -1.40
CA ALA A 140 -12.66 12.83 -2.38
C ALA A 140 -11.64 13.80 -1.77
N ALA A 141 -11.90 14.29 -0.55
CA ALA A 141 -11.02 15.22 0.16
C ALA A 141 -9.71 14.55 0.60
N ILE A 142 -9.76 13.29 1.07
CA ILE A 142 -8.59 12.47 1.43
C ILE A 142 -7.68 12.32 0.21
N VAL A 143 -8.22 11.85 -0.92
CA VAL A 143 -7.43 11.65 -2.14
C VAL A 143 -6.86 12.96 -2.66
N LYS A 144 -7.65 14.04 -2.65
CA LYS A 144 -7.17 15.38 -3.02
C LYS A 144 -6.00 15.80 -2.13
N ARG A 145 -6.14 15.65 -0.80
CA ARG A 145 -5.11 16.04 0.16
C ARG A 145 -3.83 15.22 -0.01
N VAL A 146 -3.93 13.91 -0.21
CA VAL A 146 -2.77 13.05 -0.51
C VAL A 146 -2.05 13.52 -1.77
N LYS A 147 -2.77 13.82 -2.84
CA LYS A 147 -2.18 14.32 -4.09
C LYS A 147 -1.53 15.70 -3.93
N GLU A 148 -2.09 16.57 -3.11
CA GLU A 148 -1.45 17.86 -2.76
C GLU A 148 -0.12 17.64 -2.03
N LEU A 149 -0.10 16.73 -1.06
CA LEU A 149 1.11 16.41 -0.29
C LEU A 149 2.20 15.77 -1.15
N THR A 150 1.84 15.03 -2.17
CA THR A 150 2.76 14.33 -3.09
C THR A 150 2.98 15.08 -4.42
N ALA A 151 2.57 16.33 -4.55
CA ALA A 151 2.66 17.10 -5.80
C ALA A 151 4.11 17.28 -6.32
N GLY A 152 5.11 17.17 -5.44
CA GLY A 152 6.53 17.27 -5.79
C GLY A 152 7.11 16.01 -6.48
N HIS A 153 6.41 14.88 -6.46
CA HIS A 153 6.78 13.62 -7.11
C HIS A 153 5.52 12.81 -7.46
N LYS A 154 5.67 11.81 -8.34
CA LYS A 154 4.54 11.00 -8.80
C LYS A 154 4.29 9.81 -7.87
N ALA A 155 3.65 10.03 -6.73
CA ALA A 155 3.21 8.94 -5.87
C ALA A 155 1.97 8.24 -6.45
N LEU A 156 1.92 6.91 -6.30
CA LEU A 156 0.75 6.12 -6.66
C LEU A 156 -0.26 6.12 -5.50
N VAL A 157 -1.48 6.56 -5.75
CA VAL A 157 -2.58 6.44 -4.78
C VAL A 157 -3.41 5.23 -5.13
N VAL A 158 -3.62 4.34 -4.16
CA VAL A 158 -4.35 3.08 -4.27
C VAL A 158 -5.49 3.08 -3.26
N LEU A 159 -6.72 2.96 -3.72
CA LEU A 159 -7.88 2.80 -2.85
C LEU A 159 -8.30 1.33 -2.85
N LEU A 160 -8.55 0.80 -1.67
CA LEU A 160 -9.01 -0.56 -1.45
C LEU A 160 -10.45 -0.51 -0.93
N ASP A 161 -11.31 -1.39 -1.44
CA ASP A 161 -12.66 -1.61 -0.92
C ASP A 161 -12.70 -2.74 0.11
N TYR A 162 -13.89 -3.28 0.40
CA TYR A 162 -14.08 -4.30 1.42
C TYR A 162 -14.79 -5.53 0.86
N TRP A 163 -14.54 -6.71 1.46
CA TRP A 163 -15.35 -7.92 1.20
C TRP A 163 -16.71 -7.86 1.90
N SER A 164 -16.78 -7.16 3.03
CA SER A 164 -17.97 -6.80 3.79
C SER A 164 -17.63 -5.64 4.73
N VAL A 165 -18.54 -4.69 4.89
CA VAL A 165 -18.41 -3.59 5.87
C VAL A 165 -18.98 -3.93 7.24
N TRP A 166 -19.57 -5.13 7.38
CA TRP A 166 -20.02 -5.75 8.62
C TRP A 166 -19.45 -7.16 8.71
N LEU A 167 -20.06 -8.06 9.52
CA LEU A 167 -19.61 -9.44 9.59
C LEU A 167 -19.73 -10.12 8.20
N GLY A 168 -18.77 -10.98 7.88
CA GLY A 168 -18.71 -11.73 6.63
C GLY A 168 -18.97 -13.23 6.81
N GLY A 169 -19.05 -13.95 5.70
CA GLY A 169 -19.10 -15.39 5.61
C GLY A 169 -20.14 -16.07 6.49
N SER A 170 -19.73 -17.14 7.19
CA SER A 170 -20.58 -17.89 8.10
C SER A 170 -21.01 -17.07 9.32
N TYR A 171 -20.23 -16.07 9.72
CA TYR A 171 -20.58 -15.19 10.84
C TYR A 171 -21.79 -14.31 10.50
N ALA A 172 -21.82 -13.72 9.30
CA ALA A 172 -22.99 -13.00 8.82
C ALA A 172 -24.22 -13.91 8.71
N LYS A 173 -24.05 -15.12 8.15
CA LYS A 173 -25.13 -16.12 8.01
C LYS A 173 -25.73 -16.52 9.34
N ALA A 174 -24.94 -16.57 10.42
CA ALA A 174 -25.44 -16.84 11.76
C ALA A 174 -26.41 -15.78 12.29
N HIS A 175 -26.40 -14.56 11.75
CA HIS A 175 -27.36 -13.50 12.06
C HIS A 175 -28.62 -13.52 11.18
N GLY A 176 -28.70 -14.46 10.21
CA GLY A 176 -29.85 -14.68 9.34
C GLY A 176 -29.82 -13.87 8.05
N ASP A 177 -30.73 -14.23 7.12
CA ASP A 177 -30.74 -13.71 5.74
C ASP A 177 -30.92 -12.17 5.68
N SER A 178 -31.71 -11.60 6.58
CA SER A 178 -31.90 -10.15 6.62
C SER A 178 -30.62 -9.39 6.95
N TYR A 179 -29.74 -9.99 7.82
CA TYR A 179 -28.46 -9.41 8.12
C TYR A 179 -27.51 -9.48 6.91
N VAL A 180 -27.44 -10.64 6.26
CA VAL A 180 -26.63 -10.86 5.07
C VAL A 180 -27.04 -9.87 3.97
N ALA A 181 -28.33 -9.75 3.66
CA ALA A 181 -28.83 -8.83 2.64
C ALA A 181 -28.49 -7.36 2.95
N ALA A 182 -28.64 -6.94 4.20
CA ALA A 182 -28.33 -5.57 4.60
C ALA A 182 -26.80 -5.30 4.59
N ALA A 183 -25.97 -6.26 5.02
CA ALA A 183 -24.52 -6.17 4.94
C ALA A 183 -24.05 -6.05 3.48
N GLU A 184 -24.59 -6.85 2.58
CA GLU A 184 -24.29 -6.80 1.14
C GLU A 184 -24.69 -5.45 0.54
N GLU A 185 -25.87 -4.94 0.83
CA GLU A 185 -26.34 -3.64 0.33
C GLU A 185 -25.47 -2.48 0.84
N MET A 186 -25.09 -2.49 2.12
CA MET A 186 -24.19 -1.47 2.67
C MET A 186 -22.79 -1.57 2.08
N THR A 187 -22.26 -2.78 1.89
CA THR A 187 -20.98 -3.01 1.22
C THR A 187 -21.01 -2.48 -0.22
N ASP A 188 -22.07 -2.78 -0.99
CA ASP A 188 -22.25 -2.24 -2.35
C ASP A 188 -22.19 -0.71 -2.39
N GLN A 189 -22.81 -0.04 -1.43
CA GLN A 189 -22.81 1.42 -1.37
C GLN A 189 -21.43 1.99 -1.05
N VAL A 190 -20.71 1.40 -0.08
CA VAL A 190 -19.37 1.84 0.31
C VAL A 190 -18.35 1.56 -0.80
N ASP A 191 -18.33 0.35 -1.34
CA ASP A 191 -17.40 -0.04 -2.42
C ASP A 191 -17.62 0.80 -3.68
N THR A 192 -18.90 1.10 -4.00
CA THR A 192 -19.24 2.03 -5.10
C THR A 192 -18.68 3.44 -4.82
N ALA A 193 -18.74 3.92 -3.58
CA ALA A 193 -18.19 5.23 -3.24
C ALA A 193 -16.66 5.25 -3.38
N ILE A 194 -15.96 4.22 -2.89
CA ILE A 194 -14.50 4.07 -2.99
C ILE A 194 -14.07 3.96 -4.46
N LYS A 195 -14.72 3.10 -5.23
CA LYS A 195 -14.46 2.90 -6.67
C LYS A 195 -14.66 4.20 -7.47
N ASN A 196 -15.72 4.95 -7.17
CA ASN A 196 -15.97 6.24 -7.81
C ASN A 196 -14.92 7.28 -7.44
N ALA A 197 -14.48 7.33 -6.18
CA ALA A 197 -13.41 8.22 -5.74
C ALA A 197 -12.09 7.90 -6.48
N ALA A 198 -11.75 6.61 -6.61
CA ALA A 198 -10.58 6.17 -7.36
C ALA A 198 -10.68 6.57 -8.85
N LYS A 199 -11.82 6.31 -9.49
CA LYS A 199 -12.07 6.63 -10.92
C LYS A 199 -11.98 8.14 -11.16
N GLN A 200 -12.65 8.95 -10.37
CA GLN A 200 -12.70 10.41 -10.54
C GLN A 200 -11.33 11.06 -10.33
N SER A 201 -10.55 10.50 -9.43
CA SER A 201 -9.21 11.00 -9.14
C SER A 201 -8.11 10.42 -10.05
N GLY A 202 -8.40 9.39 -10.85
CA GLY A 202 -7.38 8.63 -11.61
C GLY A 202 -6.46 7.79 -10.72
N SER A 203 -6.86 7.51 -9.48
CA SER A 203 -6.14 6.63 -8.56
C SER A 203 -6.31 5.15 -8.96
N ALA A 204 -5.46 4.28 -8.43
CA ALA A 204 -5.65 2.84 -8.57
C ALA A 204 -6.78 2.35 -7.65
N TYR A 205 -7.37 1.23 -7.98
CA TYR A 205 -8.44 0.61 -7.21
C TYR A 205 -8.19 -0.88 -7.08
N VAL A 206 -8.35 -1.41 -5.88
CA VAL A 206 -8.26 -2.84 -5.57
C VAL A 206 -9.65 -3.33 -5.18
N ASP A 207 -10.17 -4.31 -5.91
CA ASP A 207 -11.45 -4.97 -5.65
C ASP A 207 -11.22 -6.12 -4.66
N LEU A 208 -11.23 -5.82 -3.36
CA LEU A 208 -11.06 -6.82 -2.31
C LEU A 208 -12.28 -7.73 -2.23
N ARG A 209 -13.46 -7.22 -2.56
CA ARG A 209 -14.65 -8.05 -2.60
C ARG A 209 -14.50 -9.17 -3.63
N ALA A 210 -13.98 -8.89 -4.83
CA ALA A 210 -13.65 -9.93 -5.79
C ALA A 210 -12.52 -10.84 -5.33
N ALA A 211 -11.51 -10.30 -4.65
CA ALA A 211 -10.41 -11.10 -4.12
C ALA A 211 -10.89 -12.13 -3.09
N PHE A 212 -11.80 -11.78 -2.19
CA PHE A 212 -12.32 -12.65 -1.13
C PHE A 212 -13.46 -13.54 -1.60
N LYS A 213 -14.40 -12.98 -2.36
CA LYS A 213 -15.69 -13.60 -2.71
C LYS A 213 -15.78 -14.05 -4.16
N GLY A 214 -14.67 -13.97 -4.93
CA GLY A 214 -14.65 -14.33 -6.34
C GLY A 214 -15.33 -13.29 -7.24
N PRO A 215 -15.25 -13.48 -8.58
CA PRO A 215 -15.65 -12.45 -9.56
C PRO A 215 -17.15 -12.09 -9.53
N ASN A 216 -17.99 -12.96 -8.97
CA ASN A 216 -19.44 -12.73 -8.83
C ASN A 216 -19.84 -12.47 -7.37
N TYR A 217 -18.87 -12.26 -6.47
CA TYR A 217 -19.07 -12.02 -5.04
C TYR A 217 -19.89 -13.11 -4.32
N SER A 218 -19.79 -14.36 -4.77
CA SER A 218 -20.63 -15.49 -4.30
C SER A 218 -19.87 -16.54 -3.49
N TYR A 219 -18.53 -16.45 -3.40
CA TYR A 219 -17.73 -17.39 -2.63
C TYR A 219 -17.83 -17.09 -1.14
N ASP A 220 -17.65 -18.12 -0.33
CA ASP A 220 -17.62 -17.99 1.12
C ASP A 220 -16.23 -17.56 1.56
N GLU A 221 -16.13 -16.39 2.15
CA GLU A 221 -14.89 -15.77 2.61
C GLU A 221 -14.50 -16.16 4.05
N THR A 222 -15.28 -16.97 4.73
CA THR A 222 -15.08 -17.32 6.16
C THR A 222 -13.65 -17.73 6.51
N HIS A 223 -12.99 -18.49 5.62
CA HIS A 223 -11.62 -18.97 5.86
C HIS A 223 -10.55 -17.87 5.83
N TYR A 224 -10.87 -16.68 5.33
CA TYR A 224 -10.00 -15.50 5.37
C TYR A 224 -10.23 -14.64 6.61
N LEU A 225 -11.27 -14.93 7.41
CA LEU A 225 -11.67 -14.09 8.53
C LEU A 225 -11.10 -14.63 9.86
N SER A 226 -10.85 -13.72 10.78
CA SER A 226 -10.57 -14.00 12.18
C SER A 226 -11.84 -14.48 12.88
N SER A 227 -11.70 -14.94 14.11
CA SER A 227 -12.83 -15.48 14.90
C SER A 227 -13.90 -14.45 15.25
N ASP A 228 -13.64 -13.16 15.07
CA ASP A 228 -14.65 -12.10 15.23
C ASP A 228 -15.59 -11.97 14.01
N GLY A 229 -15.25 -12.60 12.88
CA GLY A 229 -16.05 -12.58 11.66
C GLY A 229 -16.00 -11.26 10.87
N ASP A 230 -15.21 -10.30 11.31
CA ASP A 230 -15.10 -8.94 10.75
C ASP A 230 -13.71 -8.71 10.14
N HIS A 231 -12.66 -8.98 10.89
CA HIS A 231 -11.29 -8.70 10.48
C HIS A 231 -10.64 -9.88 9.75
N PRO A 232 -9.68 -9.64 8.84
CA PRO A 232 -8.97 -10.71 8.17
C PRO A 232 -7.99 -11.41 9.12
N ASN A 233 -7.84 -12.73 8.96
CA ASN A 233 -6.77 -13.51 9.55
C ASN A 233 -5.50 -13.45 8.68
N ALA A 234 -4.45 -14.23 9.02
CA ALA A 234 -3.20 -14.23 8.26
C ALA A 234 -3.39 -14.55 6.77
N ALA A 235 -4.30 -15.47 6.42
CA ALA A 235 -4.61 -15.79 5.03
C ALA A 235 -5.36 -14.65 4.34
N GLY A 236 -6.25 -13.96 5.06
CA GLY A 236 -6.95 -12.77 4.57
C GLY A 236 -5.98 -11.62 4.30
N HIS A 237 -5.06 -11.33 5.23
CA HIS A 237 -4.04 -10.30 5.01
C HIS A 237 -3.13 -10.62 3.83
N GLN A 238 -2.72 -11.88 3.65
CA GLN A 238 -1.95 -12.28 2.46
C GLN A 238 -2.78 -12.08 1.19
N LYS A 239 -4.07 -12.38 1.22
CA LYS A 239 -4.99 -12.20 0.09
C LYS A 239 -5.12 -10.73 -0.30
N ILE A 240 -5.20 -9.81 0.67
CA ILE A 240 -5.21 -8.36 0.42
C ILE A 240 -3.88 -7.93 -0.19
N ALA A 241 -2.75 -8.37 0.38
CA ALA A 241 -1.42 -8.05 -0.12
C ALA A 241 -1.26 -8.47 -1.58
N ASP A 242 -1.57 -9.72 -1.93
CA ASP A 242 -1.46 -10.25 -3.31
C ASP A 242 -2.28 -9.42 -4.31
N ALA A 243 -3.52 -9.04 -3.93
CA ALA A 243 -4.38 -8.21 -4.76
C ALA A 243 -3.82 -6.80 -4.95
N THR A 244 -3.29 -6.21 -3.89
CA THR A 244 -2.70 -4.86 -3.88
C THR A 244 -1.40 -4.81 -4.69
N GLU A 245 -0.50 -5.78 -4.50
CA GLU A 245 0.73 -5.94 -5.26
C GLU A 245 0.46 -6.02 -6.77
N SER A 246 -0.48 -6.87 -7.18
CA SER A 246 -0.89 -7.01 -8.59
C SER A 246 -1.32 -5.68 -9.21
N VAL A 247 -2.06 -4.85 -8.48
CA VAL A 247 -2.50 -3.53 -8.94
C VAL A 247 -1.34 -2.55 -9.01
N ILE A 248 -0.48 -2.52 -8.00
CA ILE A 248 0.69 -1.63 -7.95
C ILE A 248 1.66 -1.97 -9.09
N GLU A 249 2.00 -3.24 -9.28
CA GLU A 249 2.90 -3.70 -10.34
C GLU A 249 2.38 -3.31 -11.73
N LYS A 250 1.11 -3.58 -12.00
CA LYS A 250 0.46 -3.20 -13.26
C LYS A 250 0.49 -1.69 -13.50
N ARG A 251 0.25 -0.88 -12.47
CA ARG A 251 0.21 0.60 -12.58
C ARG A 251 1.59 1.21 -12.75
N LEU A 252 2.62 0.59 -12.19
CA LEU A 252 4.00 1.03 -12.28
C LEU A 252 4.77 0.39 -13.46
N GLY A 253 4.14 -0.55 -14.20
CA GLY A 253 4.78 -1.26 -15.30
C GLY A 253 5.95 -2.12 -14.83
N LEU A 254 5.81 -2.82 -13.71
CA LEU A 254 6.85 -3.64 -13.08
C LEU A 254 6.70 -5.14 -13.39
N GLY A 255 5.65 -5.55 -14.13
CA GLY A 255 5.36 -6.92 -14.54
C GLY A 255 5.93 -7.27 -15.91
#